data_6f6f47464664b072adb8d3fc16a0a49f
#
_entry.id   6f6f47464664b072adb8d3fc16a0a49f
#
_cell.length_a   1.000
_cell.length_b   1.000
_cell.length_c   1.000
_cell.angle_alpha   90.00
_cell.angle_beta   90.00
_cell.angle_gamma   90.00
#
_symmetry.space_group_name_H-M   'P 1'
#
loop_
_entity.id
_entity.type
_entity.pdbx_description
1 polymer ?
#
loop_
_entity_poly.entity_id
_entity_poly.type
_entity_poly.pdbx_seq_one_letter_code
_entity_poly.pdbx_strand_id
1 'polypeptide(L)'
;MTYRAPLKDMLFAMNELAGLEQISQLPGYEDATADVAQAVLEEAAKFNEQVVAPLNRAGDIDPSSWKDGVVTTTPGFKDAFRQFGEGGWQGVLHPADFGGQGLPKLVATPCNEMLNSANLSFALCPLLTDGAIEALLTAGSDAQKAAFLPKLISGEWTGTMNLTEPQAGSDLAAVRTRAEPQGDGTYKLFGTKIFITYGEHDMAKNIVHLVLARTPNAPEGVKGISLFIVPKFLVNADGSLGERNDAHCVSIEHKLGIKASPTAVLQFGDHGGAIGTLVGEENRGLEYMFIMMNSARFSVGMQGIAVSERAYQQAVAFARERVQSRPVDGSAREAVTIIHHPDVKRMLMTMRALIEGARSVAYVAAAASDIAHQHPDEAVRKQNMALYEFLVPVVKGWSTELSIDVTSLGVQVHGGMGFIEETGAAQHYRDARILPIYEGTTAIQANDLVGRKTVRDGGAVARAICSQIAETEAALGAQGDAACAAVQAQLRQGREALEAVVKFVVENAKTDPNAVFAGSVPYLKLCGIVFSGWQLGRAMLVAQAKRAEDPSFYDAKIATAHFFAQHILSQSASLRAAIVDGGAPTTALSPDQF
;
A
#
# COMPACT_ATOMS: atom_id res chain seq x y z
N MET A 1 -23.72 0.04 -6.10
CA MET A 1 -23.30 1.46 -6.06
C MET A 1 -22.00 1.64 -6.83
N THR A 2 -21.91 2.67 -7.63
CA THR A 2 -20.72 3.00 -8.44
C THR A 2 -19.68 3.72 -7.59
N TYR A 3 -18.43 3.33 -7.71
CA TYR A 3 -17.29 4.06 -7.16
C TYR A 3 -17.22 5.48 -7.76
N ARG A 4 -16.80 6.44 -6.96
CA ARG A 4 -16.50 7.81 -7.38
C ARG A 4 -15.14 8.21 -6.82
N ALA A 5 -14.23 8.65 -7.67
CA ALA A 5 -12.92 9.12 -7.24
C ALA A 5 -13.07 10.40 -6.40
N PRO A 6 -12.47 10.48 -5.19
CA PRO A 6 -12.54 11.66 -4.34
C PRO A 6 -11.51 12.71 -4.79
N LEU A 7 -11.59 13.15 -6.05
CA LEU A 7 -10.58 14.00 -6.70
C LEU A 7 -10.26 15.26 -5.91
N LYS A 8 -11.28 15.91 -5.34
CA LYS A 8 -11.06 17.15 -4.58
C LYS A 8 -10.22 16.93 -3.33
N ASP A 9 -10.44 15.81 -2.61
CA ASP A 9 -9.64 15.44 -1.44
C ASP A 9 -8.21 15.04 -1.84
N MET A 10 -8.07 14.31 -2.95
CA MET A 10 -6.76 13.91 -3.48
C MET A 10 -5.94 15.13 -3.90
N LEU A 11 -6.52 16.03 -4.70
CA LEU A 11 -5.86 17.27 -5.13
C LEU A 11 -5.52 18.18 -3.95
N PHE A 12 -6.40 18.27 -2.94
CA PHE A 12 -6.10 18.99 -1.71
C PHE A 12 -4.86 18.42 -1.01
N ALA A 13 -4.80 17.11 -0.82
CA ALA A 13 -3.65 16.47 -0.16
C ALA A 13 -2.35 16.64 -0.98
N MET A 14 -2.41 16.55 -2.31
CA MET A 14 -1.26 16.75 -3.19
C MET A 14 -0.74 18.19 -3.14
N ASN A 15 -1.63 19.16 -3.30
CA ASN A 15 -1.25 20.57 -3.42
C ASN A 15 -0.87 21.18 -2.06
N GLU A 16 -1.70 20.96 -1.04
CA GLU A 16 -1.61 21.70 0.22
C GLU A 16 -0.74 20.99 1.28
N LEU A 17 -0.66 19.67 1.24
CA LEU A 17 0.07 18.90 2.24
C LEU A 17 1.37 18.29 1.70
N ALA A 18 1.34 17.74 0.50
CA ALA A 18 2.49 17.09 -0.12
C ALA A 18 3.36 18.04 -0.97
N GLY A 19 2.84 19.22 -1.34
CA GLY A 19 3.61 20.27 -2.01
C GLY A 19 3.89 19.99 -3.49
N LEU A 20 2.86 19.64 -4.28
CA LEU A 20 2.99 19.35 -5.70
C LEU A 20 3.71 20.44 -6.50
N GLU A 21 3.47 21.72 -6.17
CA GLU A 21 4.17 22.84 -6.81
C GLU A 21 5.70 22.76 -6.63
N GLN A 22 6.17 22.32 -5.45
CA GLN A 22 7.60 22.14 -5.20
C GLN A 22 8.16 20.92 -5.96
N ILE A 23 7.37 19.85 -6.07
CA ILE A 23 7.75 18.66 -6.84
C ILE A 23 7.89 18.99 -8.32
N SER A 24 7.00 19.79 -8.90
CA SER A 24 7.06 20.20 -10.32
C SER A 24 8.27 21.09 -10.65
N GLN A 25 8.97 21.61 -9.65
CA GLN A 25 10.21 22.38 -9.85
C GLN A 25 11.48 21.51 -9.82
N LEU A 26 11.35 20.22 -9.52
CA LEU A 26 12.49 19.30 -9.51
C LEU A 26 12.91 18.93 -10.92
N PRO A 27 14.23 18.72 -11.18
CA PRO A 27 14.73 18.31 -12.49
C PRO A 27 14.02 17.04 -12.99
N GLY A 28 13.48 17.10 -14.21
CA GLY A 28 12.77 16.01 -14.85
C GLY A 28 11.27 15.90 -14.49
N TYR A 29 10.76 16.79 -13.65
CA TYR A 29 9.33 16.85 -13.27
C TYR A 29 8.67 18.17 -13.66
N GLU A 30 9.31 18.99 -14.49
CA GLU A 30 8.84 20.33 -14.90
C GLU A 30 7.47 20.29 -15.59
N ASP A 31 7.15 19.19 -16.28
CA ASP A 31 5.87 18.99 -16.94
C ASP A 31 4.74 18.54 -15.99
N ALA A 32 5.06 18.13 -14.76
CA ALA A 32 4.08 17.67 -13.77
C ALA A 32 3.43 18.84 -13.01
N THR A 33 2.93 19.83 -13.75
CA THR A 33 2.22 20.98 -13.17
C THR A 33 0.91 20.57 -12.51
N ALA A 34 0.32 21.47 -11.69
CA ALA A 34 -0.96 21.21 -11.06
C ALA A 34 -2.09 20.89 -12.06
N ASP A 35 -2.09 21.60 -13.22
CA ASP A 35 -3.09 21.37 -14.27
C ASP A 35 -2.90 20.00 -14.95
N VAL A 36 -1.66 19.61 -15.22
CA VAL A 36 -1.35 18.29 -15.79
C VAL A 36 -1.70 17.19 -14.79
N ALA A 37 -1.33 17.34 -13.53
CA ALA A 37 -1.67 16.38 -12.49
C ALA A 37 -3.20 16.23 -12.35
N GLN A 38 -3.95 17.33 -12.35
CA GLN A 38 -5.41 17.29 -12.32
C GLN A 38 -5.97 16.55 -13.54
N ALA A 39 -5.50 16.84 -14.75
CA ALA A 39 -5.96 16.17 -15.97
C ALA A 39 -5.69 14.66 -15.93
N VAL A 40 -4.50 14.24 -15.47
CA VAL A 40 -4.16 12.82 -15.29
C VAL A 40 -5.10 12.15 -14.29
N LEU A 41 -5.38 12.79 -13.16
CA LEU A 41 -6.31 12.26 -12.16
C LEU A 41 -7.74 12.16 -12.68
N GLU A 42 -8.21 13.13 -13.45
CA GLU A 42 -9.56 13.12 -14.05
C GLU A 42 -9.72 11.98 -15.07
N GLU A 43 -8.71 11.73 -15.91
CA GLU A 43 -8.73 10.59 -16.84
C GLU A 43 -8.61 9.24 -16.10
N ALA A 44 -7.74 9.15 -15.08
CA ALA A 44 -7.68 7.98 -14.22
C ALA A 44 -9.01 7.69 -13.53
N ALA A 45 -9.70 8.73 -13.03
CA ALA A 45 -11.03 8.59 -12.44
C ALA A 45 -12.04 8.00 -13.43
N LYS A 46 -12.12 8.55 -14.65
CA LYS A 46 -13.02 8.04 -15.70
C LYS A 46 -12.77 6.55 -16.00
N PHE A 47 -11.51 6.18 -16.21
CA PHE A 47 -11.14 4.79 -16.47
C PHE A 47 -11.57 3.87 -15.30
N ASN A 48 -11.21 4.25 -14.08
CA ASN A 48 -11.50 3.44 -12.90
C ASN A 48 -13.00 3.34 -12.59
N GLU A 49 -13.75 4.44 -12.72
CA GLU A 49 -15.19 4.47 -12.47
C GLU A 49 -15.99 3.69 -13.53
N GLN A 50 -15.59 3.79 -14.80
CA GLN A 50 -16.39 3.28 -15.92
C GLN A 50 -15.99 1.88 -16.37
N VAL A 51 -14.71 1.51 -16.27
CA VAL A 51 -14.16 0.25 -16.75
C VAL A 51 -13.88 -0.74 -15.63
N VAL A 52 -13.16 -0.30 -14.58
CA VAL A 52 -12.63 -1.22 -13.56
C VAL A 52 -13.64 -1.48 -12.43
N ALA A 53 -14.29 -0.43 -11.92
CA ALA A 53 -15.21 -0.55 -10.77
C ALA A 53 -16.42 -1.46 -11.04
N PRO A 54 -17.04 -1.50 -12.24
CA PRO A 54 -18.13 -2.44 -12.53
C PRO A 54 -17.74 -3.91 -12.38
N LEU A 55 -16.46 -4.24 -12.56
CA LEU A 55 -15.93 -5.60 -12.46
C LEU A 55 -15.65 -6.07 -11.03
N ASN A 56 -15.69 -5.17 -10.03
CA ASN A 56 -15.32 -5.52 -8.66
C ASN A 56 -16.26 -6.56 -8.04
N ARG A 57 -17.56 -6.33 -8.12
CA ARG A 57 -18.55 -7.28 -7.58
C ARG A 57 -18.65 -8.53 -8.47
N ALA A 58 -18.54 -8.38 -9.77
CA ALA A 58 -18.53 -9.49 -10.70
C ALA A 58 -17.40 -10.49 -10.39
N GLY A 59 -16.20 -9.97 -10.06
CA GLY A 59 -15.04 -10.79 -9.71
C GLY A 59 -15.17 -11.54 -8.37
N ASP A 60 -15.96 -11.06 -7.44
CA ASP A 60 -16.24 -11.78 -6.18
C ASP A 60 -17.26 -12.92 -6.39
N ILE A 61 -18.20 -12.74 -7.32
CA ILE A 61 -19.26 -13.71 -7.63
C ILE A 61 -18.77 -14.77 -8.62
N ASP A 62 -18.07 -14.37 -9.68
CA ASP A 62 -17.50 -15.21 -10.73
C ASP A 62 -15.98 -15.04 -10.77
N PRO A 63 -15.27 -15.65 -9.80
CA PRO A 63 -13.83 -15.46 -9.62
C PRO A 63 -13.03 -16.15 -10.73
N SER A 64 -11.74 -15.82 -10.80
CA SER A 64 -10.78 -16.54 -11.64
C SER A 64 -10.79 -18.04 -11.31
N SER A 65 -10.69 -18.85 -12.32
CA SER A 65 -10.75 -20.32 -12.23
C SER A 65 -9.52 -20.98 -12.85
N TRP A 66 -9.13 -22.13 -12.31
CA TRP A 66 -8.02 -22.96 -12.82
C TRP A 66 -8.54 -24.28 -13.36
N LYS A 67 -8.05 -24.67 -14.52
CA LYS A 67 -8.30 -25.98 -15.10
C LYS A 67 -7.11 -26.43 -15.96
N ASP A 68 -6.58 -27.61 -15.69
CA ASP A 68 -5.53 -28.26 -16.50
C ASP A 68 -4.32 -27.35 -16.79
N GLY A 69 -3.85 -26.61 -15.77
CA GLY A 69 -2.70 -25.71 -15.85
C GLY A 69 -3.01 -24.31 -16.41
N VAL A 70 -4.25 -24.05 -16.80
CA VAL A 70 -4.70 -22.77 -17.36
C VAL A 70 -5.58 -22.03 -16.36
N VAL A 71 -5.34 -20.73 -16.21
CA VAL A 71 -6.20 -19.82 -15.45
C VAL A 71 -7.02 -18.96 -16.42
N THR A 72 -8.33 -18.99 -16.23
CA THR A 72 -9.27 -18.08 -16.88
C THR A 72 -9.67 -17.02 -15.85
N THR A 73 -9.43 -15.75 -16.15
CA THR A 73 -9.78 -14.64 -15.28
C THR A 73 -11.27 -14.31 -15.36
N THR A 74 -11.78 -13.59 -14.37
CA THR A 74 -13.15 -13.08 -14.34
C THR A 74 -13.53 -12.43 -15.68
N PRO A 75 -14.72 -12.71 -16.23
CA PRO A 75 -15.17 -12.08 -17.48
C PRO A 75 -15.06 -10.55 -17.43
N GLY A 76 -14.48 -9.98 -18.49
CA GLY A 76 -14.20 -8.54 -18.58
C GLY A 76 -12.81 -8.11 -18.09
N PHE A 77 -12.11 -8.88 -17.28
CA PHE A 77 -10.77 -8.53 -16.79
C PHE A 77 -9.76 -8.39 -17.93
N LYS A 78 -9.76 -9.33 -18.88
CA LYS A 78 -8.86 -9.29 -20.03
C LYS A 78 -9.03 -8.03 -20.87
N ASP A 79 -10.27 -7.62 -21.14
CA ASP A 79 -10.55 -6.41 -21.92
C ASP A 79 -10.20 -5.13 -21.12
N ALA A 80 -10.53 -5.10 -19.82
CA ALA A 80 -10.14 -3.99 -18.94
C ALA A 80 -8.61 -3.85 -18.84
N PHE A 81 -7.87 -4.97 -18.79
CA PHE A 81 -6.41 -4.95 -18.75
C PHE A 81 -5.80 -4.46 -20.08
N ARG A 82 -6.38 -4.87 -21.22
CA ARG A 82 -6.00 -4.31 -22.52
C ARG A 82 -6.17 -2.78 -22.55
N GLN A 83 -7.34 -2.28 -22.11
CA GLN A 83 -7.60 -0.83 -22.03
C GLN A 83 -6.66 -0.12 -21.03
N PHE A 84 -6.30 -0.77 -19.92
CA PHE A 84 -5.31 -0.28 -18.96
C PHE A 84 -3.94 -0.07 -19.61
N GLY A 85 -3.47 -1.05 -20.40
CA GLY A 85 -2.22 -0.95 -21.15
C GLY A 85 -2.27 0.12 -22.24
N GLU A 86 -3.33 0.12 -23.08
CA GLU A 86 -3.55 1.12 -24.13
C GLU A 86 -3.64 2.56 -23.61
N GLY A 87 -4.17 2.74 -22.39
CA GLY A 87 -4.21 4.02 -21.69
C GLY A 87 -2.88 4.44 -21.07
N GLY A 88 -1.85 3.58 -21.10
CA GLY A 88 -0.51 3.88 -20.56
C GLY A 88 -0.45 3.89 -19.02
N TRP A 89 -1.45 3.34 -18.33
CA TRP A 89 -1.56 3.44 -16.87
C TRP A 89 -0.47 2.69 -16.11
N GLN A 90 0.10 1.61 -16.69
CA GLN A 90 1.27 0.94 -16.12
C GLN A 90 2.51 1.83 -16.16
N GLY A 91 2.63 2.68 -17.17
CA GLY A 91 3.81 3.50 -17.44
C GLY A 91 3.85 4.85 -16.71
N VAL A 92 2.85 5.23 -15.92
CA VAL A 92 2.74 6.58 -15.34
C VAL A 92 4.01 7.02 -14.59
N LEU A 93 4.55 6.16 -13.75
CA LEU A 93 5.76 6.42 -12.93
C LEU A 93 7.07 6.09 -13.66
N HIS A 94 7.02 5.18 -14.64
CA HIS A 94 8.23 4.56 -15.20
C HIS A 94 8.93 5.44 -16.23
N PRO A 95 10.25 5.24 -16.47
CA PRO A 95 11.06 6.09 -17.34
C PRO A 95 10.58 6.15 -18.78
N ALA A 96 10.65 7.35 -19.38
CA ALA A 96 10.30 7.58 -20.78
C ALA A 96 11.19 6.81 -21.76
N ASP A 97 12.45 6.54 -21.42
CA ASP A 97 13.40 5.75 -22.22
C ASP A 97 12.89 4.34 -22.54
N PHE A 98 12.00 3.81 -21.74
CA PHE A 98 11.37 2.50 -21.94
C PHE A 98 9.86 2.58 -22.25
N GLY A 99 9.37 3.76 -22.60
CA GLY A 99 7.98 3.99 -23.01
C GLY A 99 7.04 4.37 -21.85
N GLY A 100 7.58 4.72 -20.69
CA GLY A 100 6.81 5.28 -19.57
C GLY A 100 6.56 6.79 -19.73
N GLN A 101 5.87 7.38 -18.76
CA GLN A 101 5.55 8.81 -18.75
C GLN A 101 6.48 9.62 -17.85
N GLY A 102 7.22 8.97 -16.93
CA GLY A 102 8.18 9.61 -16.03
C GLY A 102 7.57 10.62 -15.06
N LEU A 103 6.28 10.48 -14.73
CA LEU A 103 5.61 11.37 -13.79
C LEU A 103 6.05 11.10 -12.35
N PRO A 104 5.98 12.11 -11.46
CA PRO A 104 6.32 11.95 -10.06
C PRO A 104 5.49 10.85 -9.38
N LYS A 105 6.06 10.20 -8.39
CA LYS A 105 5.35 9.26 -7.51
C LYS A 105 4.13 9.90 -6.85
N LEU A 106 4.21 11.19 -6.51
CA LEU A 106 3.09 11.95 -5.98
C LEU A 106 1.89 12.02 -6.94
N VAL A 107 2.09 12.00 -8.26
CA VAL A 107 1.01 11.95 -9.25
C VAL A 107 0.53 10.50 -9.49
N ALA A 108 1.44 9.54 -9.52
CA ALA A 108 1.10 8.13 -9.70
C ALA A 108 0.32 7.54 -8.50
N THR A 109 0.59 8.03 -7.29
CA THR A 109 -0.02 7.50 -6.05
C THR A 109 -1.55 7.61 -6.02
N PRO A 110 -2.21 8.76 -6.30
CA PRO A 110 -3.66 8.83 -6.38
C PRO A 110 -4.25 8.00 -7.53
N CYS A 111 -3.56 7.85 -8.65
CA CYS A 111 -3.99 6.96 -9.74
C CYS A 111 -4.05 5.50 -9.25
N ASN A 112 -3.03 5.05 -8.52
CA ASN A 112 -3.00 3.73 -7.89
C ASN A 112 -4.07 3.58 -6.79
N GLU A 113 -4.32 4.61 -6.00
CA GLU A 113 -5.40 4.60 -5.01
C GLU A 113 -6.76 4.40 -5.69
N MET A 114 -7.04 5.13 -6.77
CA MET A 114 -8.28 4.98 -7.54
C MET A 114 -8.44 3.58 -8.13
N LEU A 115 -7.37 3.02 -8.70
CA LEU A 115 -7.38 1.66 -9.27
C LEU A 115 -7.72 0.61 -8.21
N ASN A 116 -7.05 0.68 -7.06
CA ASN A 116 -7.30 -0.24 -5.95
C ASN A 116 -8.68 -0.03 -5.29
N SER A 117 -9.18 1.20 -5.22
CA SER A 117 -10.55 1.49 -4.75
C SER A 117 -11.60 0.95 -5.71
N ALA A 118 -11.36 1.05 -7.02
CA ALA A 118 -12.25 0.53 -8.03
C ALA A 118 -12.34 -1.00 -8.00
N ASN A 119 -11.19 -1.69 -7.96
CA ASN A 119 -11.14 -3.16 -7.92
C ASN A 119 -9.79 -3.65 -7.39
N LEU A 120 -9.74 -4.00 -6.11
CA LEU A 120 -8.52 -4.48 -5.45
C LEU A 120 -7.95 -5.74 -6.10
N SER A 121 -8.81 -6.69 -6.50
CA SER A 121 -8.38 -7.93 -7.16
C SER A 121 -7.69 -7.69 -8.49
N PHE A 122 -8.21 -6.75 -9.30
CA PHE A 122 -7.62 -6.38 -10.58
C PHE A 122 -6.29 -5.65 -10.39
N ALA A 123 -6.24 -4.69 -9.47
CA ALA A 123 -5.09 -3.83 -9.23
C ALA A 123 -3.82 -4.59 -8.80
N LEU A 124 -3.95 -5.80 -8.28
CA LEU A 124 -2.80 -6.64 -7.89
C LEU A 124 -1.92 -7.05 -9.08
N CYS A 125 -2.46 -7.19 -10.29
CA CYS A 125 -1.67 -7.51 -11.47
C CYS A 125 -0.70 -6.37 -11.85
N PRO A 126 -1.16 -5.12 -12.04
CA PRO A 126 -0.29 -3.97 -12.23
C PRO A 126 0.72 -3.77 -11.10
N LEU A 127 0.31 -3.94 -9.84
CA LEU A 127 1.18 -3.76 -8.68
C LEU A 127 2.41 -4.70 -8.71
N LEU A 128 2.20 -5.97 -9.03
CA LEU A 128 3.30 -6.94 -9.11
C LEU A 128 4.18 -6.67 -10.35
N THR A 129 3.59 -6.18 -11.44
CA THR A 129 4.31 -5.76 -12.64
C THR A 129 5.21 -4.56 -12.35
N ASP A 130 4.74 -3.54 -11.60
CA ASP A 130 5.57 -2.41 -11.14
C ASP A 130 6.79 -2.92 -10.34
N GLY A 131 6.58 -3.86 -9.44
CA GLY A 131 7.68 -4.46 -8.71
C GLY A 131 8.72 -5.14 -9.61
N ALA A 132 8.29 -5.85 -10.64
CA ALA A 132 9.19 -6.48 -11.61
C ALA A 132 9.95 -5.43 -12.44
N ILE A 133 9.29 -4.35 -12.86
CA ILE A 133 9.92 -3.23 -13.56
C ILE A 133 11.01 -2.59 -12.69
N GLU A 134 10.71 -2.26 -11.44
CA GLU A 134 11.65 -1.66 -10.50
C GLU A 134 12.90 -2.53 -10.26
N ALA A 135 12.73 -3.84 -10.13
CA ALA A 135 13.86 -4.76 -9.99
C ALA A 135 14.77 -4.75 -11.22
N LEU A 136 14.17 -4.76 -12.41
CA LEU A 136 14.92 -4.74 -13.66
C LEU A 136 15.59 -3.39 -13.90
N LEU A 137 14.96 -2.29 -13.59
CA LEU A 137 15.57 -0.94 -13.63
C LEU A 137 16.80 -0.88 -12.73
N THR A 138 16.72 -1.48 -11.54
CA THR A 138 17.79 -1.44 -10.54
C THR A 138 18.96 -2.36 -10.86
N ALA A 139 18.69 -3.60 -11.21
CA ALA A 139 19.70 -4.67 -11.27
C ALA A 139 19.77 -5.42 -12.62
N GLY A 140 18.84 -5.19 -13.53
CA GLY A 140 18.87 -5.81 -14.85
C GLY A 140 20.04 -5.31 -15.71
N SER A 141 20.62 -6.20 -16.52
CA SER A 141 21.57 -5.79 -17.56
C SER A 141 20.87 -4.95 -18.63
N ASP A 142 21.65 -4.17 -19.42
CA ASP A 142 21.07 -3.38 -20.52
C ASP A 142 20.28 -4.22 -21.51
N ALA A 143 20.76 -5.44 -21.80
CA ALA A 143 20.06 -6.40 -22.66
C ALA A 143 18.72 -6.86 -22.03
N GLN A 144 18.69 -7.14 -20.72
CA GLN A 144 17.46 -7.49 -20.01
C GLN A 144 16.48 -6.30 -19.96
N LYS A 145 16.97 -5.12 -19.67
CA LYS A 145 16.14 -3.90 -19.70
C LYS A 145 15.51 -3.68 -21.07
N ALA A 146 16.30 -3.75 -22.13
CA ALA A 146 15.81 -3.58 -23.50
C ALA A 146 14.80 -4.66 -23.92
N ALA A 147 14.97 -5.91 -23.47
CA ALA A 147 14.09 -7.01 -23.84
C ALA A 147 12.75 -7.00 -23.09
N PHE A 148 12.75 -6.62 -21.81
CA PHE A 148 11.58 -6.80 -20.93
C PHE A 148 10.85 -5.51 -20.56
N LEU A 149 11.56 -4.39 -20.30
CA LEU A 149 10.93 -3.18 -19.77
C LEU A 149 9.88 -2.57 -20.70
N PRO A 150 10.11 -2.41 -22.03
CA PRO A 150 9.10 -1.82 -22.90
C PRO A 150 7.79 -2.62 -22.93
N LYS A 151 7.88 -3.95 -22.84
CA LYS A 151 6.71 -4.85 -22.86
C LYS A 151 5.95 -4.86 -21.51
N LEU A 152 6.68 -4.76 -20.40
CA LEU A 152 6.09 -4.65 -19.07
C LEU A 152 5.42 -3.28 -18.89
N ILE A 153 6.09 -2.19 -19.26
CA ILE A 153 5.61 -0.81 -19.12
C ILE A 153 4.39 -0.54 -20.01
N SER A 154 4.33 -1.14 -21.21
CA SER A 154 3.16 -1.05 -22.09
C SER A 154 1.97 -1.91 -21.65
N GLY A 155 2.14 -2.78 -20.64
CA GLY A 155 1.11 -3.75 -20.25
C GLY A 155 0.92 -4.90 -21.24
N GLU A 156 1.76 -5.05 -22.27
CA GLU A 156 1.71 -6.20 -23.19
C GLU A 156 2.09 -7.50 -22.46
N TRP A 157 3.04 -7.42 -21.53
CA TRP A 157 3.44 -8.49 -20.62
C TRP A 157 3.21 -8.04 -19.18
N THR A 158 3.15 -9.02 -18.26
CA THR A 158 3.04 -8.78 -16.82
C THR A 158 4.22 -9.36 -16.09
N GLY A 159 4.48 -8.85 -14.89
CA GLY A 159 5.53 -9.33 -14.00
C GLY A 159 4.98 -9.94 -12.72
N THR A 160 5.73 -10.87 -12.14
CA THR A 160 5.41 -11.48 -10.84
C THR A 160 6.64 -11.61 -9.98
N MET A 161 6.43 -11.67 -8.67
CA MET A 161 7.47 -11.93 -7.67
C MET A 161 7.30 -13.33 -7.07
N ASN A 162 8.33 -14.17 -7.18
CA ASN A 162 8.31 -15.57 -6.74
C ASN A 162 9.30 -15.78 -5.60
N LEU A 163 8.87 -15.47 -4.37
CA LEU A 163 9.67 -15.59 -3.15
C LEU A 163 9.30 -16.84 -2.36
N THR A 164 8.01 -16.91 -2.00
CA THR A 164 7.48 -17.83 -0.98
C THR A 164 7.47 -19.27 -1.43
N GLU A 165 7.93 -20.15 -0.53
CA GLU A 165 7.84 -21.60 -0.67
C GLU A 165 7.09 -22.20 0.54
N PRO A 166 6.63 -23.46 0.51
CA PRO A 166 5.89 -24.06 1.62
C PRO A 166 6.58 -23.94 2.98
N GLN A 167 7.91 -23.97 3.03
CA GLN A 167 8.71 -23.84 4.25
C GLN A 167 9.33 -22.44 4.45
N ALA A 168 9.23 -21.54 3.48
CA ALA A 168 9.89 -20.23 3.46
C ALA A 168 8.86 -19.11 3.16
N GLY A 169 8.26 -18.56 4.20
CA GLY A 169 7.36 -17.41 4.12
C GLY A 169 8.02 -16.14 4.62
N SER A 170 7.86 -15.80 5.91
CA SER A 170 8.53 -14.65 6.53
C SER A 170 10.05 -14.85 6.67
N ASP A 171 10.50 -16.08 6.81
CA ASP A 171 11.93 -16.43 6.80
C ASP A 171 12.34 -16.99 5.44
N LEU A 172 12.92 -16.13 4.59
CA LEU A 172 13.41 -16.49 3.27
C LEU A 172 14.78 -17.25 3.31
N ALA A 173 15.44 -17.33 4.47
CA ALA A 173 16.66 -18.13 4.61
C ALA A 173 16.42 -19.61 4.28
N ALA A 174 15.18 -20.08 4.43
CA ALA A 174 14.76 -21.45 4.16
C ALA A 174 14.42 -21.75 2.67
N VAL A 175 14.59 -20.80 1.74
CA VAL A 175 14.36 -21.01 0.30
C VAL A 175 15.23 -22.15 -0.23
N ARG A 176 14.60 -23.09 -0.96
CA ARG A 176 15.21 -24.31 -1.50
C ARG A 176 15.19 -24.41 -3.03
N THR A 177 14.43 -23.56 -3.73
CA THR A 177 14.46 -23.51 -5.20
C THR A 177 15.90 -23.36 -5.66
N ARG A 178 16.35 -24.22 -6.58
CA ARG A 178 17.71 -24.24 -7.09
C ARG A 178 17.78 -23.77 -8.53
N ALA A 179 18.90 -23.16 -8.91
CA ALA A 179 19.22 -22.71 -10.26
C ALA A 179 20.54 -23.32 -10.70
N GLU A 180 20.55 -24.15 -11.73
CA GLU A 180 21.70 -24.89 -12.24
C GLU A 180 22.23 -24.20 -13.50
N PRO A 181 23.48 -23.70 -13.51
CA PRO A 181 24.08 -23.04 -14.67
C PRO A 181 24.25 -24.01 -15.85
N GLN A 182 23.96 -23.54 -17.08
CA GLN A 182 24.02 -24.36 -18.30
C GLN A 182 25.30 -24.12 -19.12
N GLY A 183 26.13 -23.14 -18.72
CA GLY A 183 27.39 -22.83 -19.42
C GLY A 183 27.24 -21.82 -20.59
N ASP A 184 26.03 -21.47 -20.98
CA ASP A 184 25.70 -20.49 -22.03
C ASP A 184 25.18 -19.17 -21.48
N GLY A 185 25.26 -18.99 -20.16
CA GLY A 185 24.70 -17.81 -19.46
C GLY A 185 23.25 -18.01 -19.00
N THR A 186 22.62 -19.12 -19.34
CA THR A 186 21.29 -19.50 -18.83
C THR A 186 21.40 -20.43 -17.62
N TYR A 187 20.29 -20.57 -16.92
CA TYR A 187 20.13 -21.47 -15.77
C TYR A 187 18.87 -22.32 -15.96
N LYS A 188 18.89 -23.52 -15.40
CA LYS A 188 17.69 -24.33 -15.21
C LYS A 188 17.23 -24.24 -13.78
N LEU A 189 16.00 -23.80 -13.57
CA LEU A 189 15.39 -23.65 -12.25
C LEU A 189 14.48 -24.84 -11.94
N PHE A 190 14.52 -25.26 -10.65
CA PHE A 190 13.74 -26.37 -10.10
C PHE A 190 13.21 -26.00 -8.72
N GLY A 191 11.92 -26.13 -8.51
CA GLY A 191 11.29 -25.87 -7.20
C GLY A 191 9.84 -25.47 -7.32
N THR A 192 9.22 -25.31 -6.15
CA THR A 192 7.80 -24.92 -6.04
C THR A 192 7.70 -23.56 -5.35
N LYS A 193 6.97 -22.65 -5.95
CA LYS A 193 6.62 -21.35 -5.38
C LYS A 193 5.11 -21.29 -5.11
N ILE A 194 4.74 -20.78 -3.94
CA ILE A 194 3.33 -20.68 -3.51
C ILE A 194 2.92 -19.24 -3.27
N PHE A 195 1.61 -18.98 -3.29
CA PHE A 195 1.02 -17.67 -3.11
C PHE A 195 1.45 -16.65 -4.15
N ILE A 196 1.69 -17.09 -5.40
CA ILE A 196 2.14 -16.21 -6.48
C ILE A 196 0.94 -15.49 -7.09
N THR A 197 0.80 -14.23 -6.75
CA THR A 197 -0.24 -13.34 -7.28
C THR A 197 -0.08 -13.19 -8.78
N TYR A 198 -1.14 -13.49 -9.54
CA TYR A 198 -1.15 -13.51 -11.00
C TYR A 198 -0.01 -14.34 -11.61
N GLY A 199 0.38 -15.43 -10.93
CA GLY A 199 1.40 -16.36 -11.44
C GLY A 199 1.00 -17.06 -12.72
N GLU A 200 -0.30 -17.20 -12.98
CA GLU A 200 -0.87 -17.64 -14.27
C GLU A 200 -2.17 -16.87 -14.51
N HIS A 201 -2.39 -16.41 -15.74
CA HIS A 201 -3.61 -15.74 -16.20
C HIS A 201 -3.63 -15.60 -17.72
N ASP A 202 -4.78 -15.16 -18.26
CA ASP A 202 -5.04 -15.00 -19.69
C ASP A 202 -5.12 -13.54 -20.17
N MET A 203 -4.71 -12.56 -19.32
CA MET A 203 -4.85 -11.12 -19.61
C MET A 203 -3.71 -10.56 -20.48
N ALA A 204 -2.52 -11.16 -20.43
CA ALA A 204 -1.34 -10.70 -21.16
C ALA A 204 -0.72 -11.81 -22.01
N LYS A 205 0.11 -11.42 -22.99
CA LYS A 205 0.76 -12.37 -23.91
C LYS A 205 1.86 -13.18 -23.25
N ASN A 206 2.53 -12.63 -22.25
CA ASN A 206 3.59 -13.29 -21.49
C ASN A 206 3.55 -12.86 -20.02
N ILE A 207 4.11 -13.71 -19.15
CA ILE A 207 4.30 -13.41 -17.74
C ILE A 207 5.80 -13.56 -17.44
N VAL A 208 6.40 -12.54 -16.88
CA VAL A 208 7.84 -12.51 -16.52
C VAL A 208 7.95 -12.77 -15.02
N HIS A 209 8.34 -13.98 -14.65
CA HIS A 209 8.52 -14.36 -13.26
C HIS A 209 9.91 -13.94 -12.77
N LEU A 210 9.97 -13.13 -11.71
CA LEU A 210 11.20 -12.88 -10.96
C LEU A 210 11.29 -13.88 -9.81
N VAL A 211 12.24 -14.81 -9.90
CA VAL A 211 12.30 -16.00 -9.04
C VAL A 211 13.55 -15.96 -8.16
N LEU A 212 13.36 -16.07 -6.84
CA LEU A 212 14.45 -16.28 -5.89
C LEU A 212 14.84 -17.76 -5.88
N ALA A 213 16.14 -18.04 -6.11
CA ALA A 213 16.70 -19.39 -6.12
C ALA A 213 18.16 -19.40 -5.65
N ARG A 214 18.69 -20.59 -5.41
CA ARG A 214 20.08 -20.81 -5.01
C ARG A 214 20.87 -21.46 -6.13
N THR A 215 22.07 -20.93 -6.39
CA THR A 215 23.05 -21.54 -7.26
C THR A 215 23.81 -22.67 -6.53
N PRO A 216 24.48 -23.58 -7.24
CA PRO A 216 25.38 -24.58 -6.62
C PRO A 216 26.46 -23.88 -5.76
N ASN A 217 26.68 -24.40 -4.55
CA ASN A 217 27.66 -23.87 -3.59
C ASN A 217 27.31 -22.45 -3.03
N ALA A 218 26.09 -21.99 -3.18
CA ALA A 218 25.63 -20.73 -2.56
C ALA A 218 25.79 -20.80 -1.02
N PRO A 219 26.19 -19.71 -0.36
CA PRO A 219 26.21 -19.62 1.09
C PRO A 219 24.85 -19.96 1.71
N GLU A 220 24.84 -20.51 2.93
CA GLU A 220 23.62 -20.73 3.68
C GLU A 220 22.95 -19.42 4.07
N GLY A 221 21.65 -19.49 4.35
CA GLY A 221 20.85 -18.35 4.77
C GLY A 221 20.52 -17.38 3.63
N VAL A 222 20.20 -16.16 4.00
CA VAL A 222 19.72 -15.12 3.05
C VAL A 222 20.79 -14.64 2.06
N LYS A 223 22.07 -14.79 2.44
CA LYS A 223 23.21 -14.36 1.61
C LYS A 223 23.52 -15.29 0.43
N GLY A 224 22.84 -16.43 0.32
CA GLY A 224 23.01 -17.36 -0.81
C GLY A 224 21.84 -17.34 -1.78
N ILE A 225 21.00 -16.31 -1.76
CA ILE A 225 19.83 -16.21 -2.62
C ILE A 225 20.14 -15.30 -3.80
N SER A 226 19.88 -15.79 -5.01
CA SER A 226 20.03 -15.06 -6.28
C SER A 226 18.66 -14.81 -6.91
N LEU A 227 18.58 -13.84 -7.82
CA LEU A 227 17.36 -13.46 -8.52
C LEU A 227 17.45 -13.84 -10.01
N PHE A 228 16.39 -14.45 -10.54
CA PHE A 228 16.33 -14.91 -11.92
C PHE A 228 15.08 -14.40 -12.63
N ILE A 229 15.21 -14.03 -13.91
CA ILE A 229 14.08 -13.86 -14.84
C ILE A 229 13.75 -15.23 -15.41
N VAL A 230 12.50 -15.66 -15.24
CA VAL A 230 11.97 -16.91 -15.82
C VAL A 230 10.65 -16.57 -16.53
N PRO A 231 10.66 -16.31 -17.83
CA PRO A 231 9.43 -15.97 -18.55
C PRO A 231 8.55 -17.20 -18.78
N LYS A 232 7.23 -17.01 -18.83
CA LYS A 232 6.24 -18.05 -19.16
C LYS A 232 6.47 -18.63 -20.57
N PHE A 233 6.72 -17.74 -21.53
CA PHE A 233 7.22 -18.09 -22.87
C PHE A 233 8.61 -17.49 -23.02
N LEU A 234 9.54 -18.28 -23.55
CA LEU A 234 10.89 -17.82 -23.86
C LEU A 234 10.85 -16.65 -24.83
N VAL A 235 11.82 -15.75 -24.72
CA VAL A 235 11.89 -14.56 -25.56
C VAL A 235 13.04 -14.73 -26.56
N ASN A 236 12.72 -14.68 -27.84
CA ASN A 236 13.71 -14.78 -28.91
C ASN A 236 14.53 -13.49 -29.02
N ALA A 237 15.67 -13.52 -29.71
CA ALA A 237 16.55 -12.37 -29.90
C ALA A 237 15.88 -11.16 -30.60
N ASP A 238 14.85 -11.40 -31.39
CA ASP A 238 14.04 -10.36 -32.03
C ASP A 238 12.88 -9.85 -31.17
N GLY A 239 12.76 -10.32 -29.91
CA GLY A 239 11.71 -9.95 -28.97
C GLY A 239 10.38 -10.67 -29.17
N SER A 240 10.29 -11.60 -30.13
CA SER A 240 9.10 -12.46 -30.32
C SER A 240 9.03 -13.56 -29.25
N LEU A 241 7.82 -14.11 -29.05
CA LEU A 241 7.60 -15.23 -28.14
C LEU A 241 8.12 -16.53 -28.76
N GLY A 242 8.93 -17.24 -28.00
CA GLY A 242 9.43 -18.58 -28.30
C GLY A 242 8.58 -19.68 -27.68
N GLU A 243 9.21 -20.80 -27.36
CA GLU A 243 8.56 -21.98 -26.77
C GLU A 243 8.03 -21.71 -25.36
N ARG A 244 7.04 -22.50 -24.94
CA ARG A 244 6.53 -22.52 -23.58
C ARG A 244 7.65 -23.00 -22.63
N ASN A 245 7.95 -22.20 -21.62
CA ASN A 245 8.95 -22.56 -20.62
C ASN A 245 8.39 -23.57 -19.60
N ASP A 246 9.27 -24.31 -18.93
CA ASP A 246 8.96 -25.32 -17.92
C ASP A 246 8.62 -24.70 -16.55
N ALA A 247 7.67 -23.76 -16.56
CA ALA A 247 7.11 -23.11 -15.39
C ALA A 247 5.58 -23.19 -15.46
N HIS A 248 4.96 -24.00 -14.60
CA HIS A 248 3.56 -24.40 -14.73
C HIS A 248 2.76 -24.06 -13.48
N CYS A 249 1.54 -23.55 -13.68
CA CYS A 249 0.57 -23.38 -12.61
C CYS A 249 -0.13 -24.71 -12.31
N VAL A 250 0.10 -25.24 -11.13
CA VAL A 250 -0.47 -26.54 -10.71
C VAL A 250 -1.77 -26.39 -9.93
N SER A 251 -2.03 -25.21 -9.38
CA SER A 251 -3.29 -24.85 -8.71
C SER A 251 -3.38 -23.34 -8.46
N ILE A 252 -4.57 -22.87 -8.10
CA ILE A 252 -4.78 -21.55 -7.49
C ILE A 252 -5.49 -21.71 -6.16
N GLU A 253 -5.27 -20.75 -5.24
CA GLU A 253 -5.83 -20.78 -3.89
C GLU A 253 -7.32 -20.36 -3.88
N HIS A 254 -8.12 -21.06 -3.09
CA HIS A 254 -9.47 -20.67 -2.74
C HIS A 254 -9.43 -19.78 -1.48
N LYS A 255 -9.76 -18.48 -1.65
CA LYS A 255 -9.47 -17.44 -0.65
C LYS A 255 -10.70 -16.83 -0.02
N LEU A 256 -10.53 -16.22 1.16
CA LEU A 256 -11.55 -15.45 1.88
C LEU A 256 -12.05 -14.25 1.05
N GLY A 257 -11.12 -13.49 0.47
CA GLY A 257 -11.37 -12.29 -0.33
C GLY A 257 -10.44 -12.19 -1.54
N ILE A 258 -10.48 -11.08 -2.27
CA ILE A 258 -9.74 -10.85 -3.52
C ILE A 258 -9.84 -12.05 -4.47
N LYS A 259 -11.02 -12.62 -4.57
CA LYS A 259 -11.24 -13.94 -5.22
C LYS A 259 -10.92 -13.91 -6.70
N ALA A 260 -11.12 -12.78 -7.37
CA ALA A 260 -10.81 -12.62 -8.80
C ALA A 260 -9.30 -12.54 -9.09
N SER A 261 -8.45 -12.23 -8.10
CA SER A 261 -6.99 -12.30 -8.26
C SER A 261 -6.53 -13.75 -8.15
N PRO A 262 -6.05 -14.40 -9.22
CA PRO A 262 -5.54 -15.77 -9.13
C PRO A 262 -4.24 -15.78 -8.33
N THR A 263 -4.22 -16.56 -7.27
CA THR A 263 -3.05 -16.75 -6.41
C THR A 263 -2.51 -18.15 -6.66
N ALA A 264 -1.46 -18.24 -7.47
CA ALA A 264 -0.97 -19.48 -8.05
C ALA A 264 0.02 -20.23 -7.16
N VAL A 265 0.02 -21.55 -7.30
CA VAL A 265 1.14 -22.41 -6.99
C VAL A 265 1.85 -22.69 -8.30
N LEU A 266 3.13 -22.30 -8.40
CA LEU A 266 3.97 -22.49 -9.58
C LEU A 266 5.01 -23.57 -9.34
N GLN A 267 5.06 -24.50 -10.27
CA GLN A 267 6.08 -25.55 -10.31
C GLN A 267 7.07 -25.25 -11.44
N PHE A 268 8.34 -25.23 -11.10
CA PHE A 268 9.45 -24.99 -12.02
C PHE A 268 10.25 -26.27 -12.24
N GLY A 269 10.44 -26.66 -13.48
CA GLY A 269 11.45 -27.64 -13.87
C GLY A 269 11.02 -29.10 -13.90
N ASP A 270 9.72 -29.41 -13.88
CA ASP A 270 9.22 -30.81 -13.91
C ASP A 270 9.56 -31.56 -15.21
N HIS A 271 9.80 -30.84 -16.31
CA HIS A 271 10.04 -31.40 -17.63
C HIS A 271 11.47 -31.11 -18.16
N GLY A 272 12.43 -30.98 -17.24
CA GLY A 272 13.85 -30.86 -17.63
C GLY A 272 14.51 -29.54 -17.22
N GLY A 273 13.77 -28.64 -16.56
CA GLY A 273 14.26 -27.39 -16.00
C GLY A 273 13.66 -26.13 -16.64
N ALA A 274 13.17 -25.22 -15.82
CA ALA A 274 12.69 -23.93 -16.28
C ALA A 274 13.88 -23.01 -16.64
N ILE A 275 13.91 -22.53 -17.88
CA ILE A 275 15.02 -21.69 -18.36
C ILE A 275 14.88 -20.28 -17.80
N GLY A 276 15.96 -19.78 -17.19
CA GLY A 276 16.04 -18.44 -16.66
C GLY A 276 17.41 -17.78 -16.84
N THR A 277 17.48 -16.49 -16.62
CA THR A 277 18.70 -15.68 -16.64
C THR A 277 18.89 -14.96 -15.32
N LEU A 278 20.14 -14.89 -14.84
CA LEU A 278 20.50 -14.20 -13.61
C LEU A 278 20.25 -12.67 -13.75
N VAL A 279 19.66 -12.06 -12.73
CA VAL A 279 19.52 -10.61 -12.59
C VAL A 279 20.59 -10.10 -11.63
N GLY A 280 21.42 -9.18 -12.10
CA GLY A 280 22.53 -8.65 -11.31
C GLY A 280 23.59 -9.69 -11.00
N GLU A 281 24.03 -9.76 -9.75
CA GLU A 281 25.09 -10.64 -9.27
C GLU A 281 24.54 -11.82 -8.46
N GLU A 282 25.21 -12.96 -8.52
CA GLU A 282 24.89 -14.11 -7.66
C GLU A 282 24.95 -13.72 -6.18
N ASN A 283 24.06 -14.32 -5.38
CA ASN A 283 23.97 -14.14 -3.93
C ASN A 283 23.56 -12.74 -3.47
N ARG A 284 23.12 -11.87 -4.38
CA ARG A 284 22.56 -10.54 -4.08
C ARG A 284 21.07 -10.41 -4.41
N GLY A 285 20.43 -11.51 -4.77
CA GLY A 285 19.02 -11.47 -5.20
C GLY A 285 18.07 -10.92 -4.16
N LEU A 286 18.30 -11.17 -2.87
CA LEU A 286 17.47 -10.62 -1.81
C LEU A 286 17.65 -9.10 -1.65
N GLU A 287 18.86 -8.58 -1.90
CA GLU A 287 19.13 -7.14 -1.89
C GLU A 287 18.30 -6.43 -2.98
N TYR A 288 18.30 -6.95 -4.20
CA TYR A 288 17.49 -6.42 -5.31
C TYR A 288 16.01 -6.53 -5.03
N MET A 289 15.58 -7.63 -4.41
CA MET A 289 14.20 -7.84 -4.00
C MET A 289 13.77 -6.87 -2.90
N PHE A 290 14.65 -6.46 -1.98
CA PHE A 290 14.33 -5.47 -0.95
C PHE A 290 14.02 -4.08 -1.52
N ILE A 291 14.65 -3.68 -2.62
CA ILE A 291 14.37 -2.41 -3.30
C ILE A 291 12.93 -2.42 -3.82
N MET A 292 12.54 -3.51 -4.51
CA MET A 292 11.16 -3.74 -4.93
C MET A 292 10.18 -3.75 -3.76
N MET A 293 10.56 -4.43 -2.66
CA MET A 293 9.67 -4.61 -1.50
C MET A 293 9.30 -3.28 -0.85
N ASN A 294 10.15 -2.28 -0.85
CA ASN A 294 9.79 -0.95 -0.31
C ASN A 294 8.71 -0.28 -1.17
N SER A 295 8.83 -0.37 -2.50
CA SER A 295 7.80 0.13 -3.42
C SER A 295 6.50 -0.67 -3.29
N ALA A 296 6.59 -1.99 -3.24
CA ALA A 296 5.43 -2.87 -3.04
C ALA A 296 4.74 -2.63 -1.68
N ARG A 297 5.51 -2.46 -0.60
CA ARG A 297 4.98 -2.14 0.74
C ARG A 297 4.22 -0.82 0.76
N PHE A 298 4.79 0.22 0.13
CA PHE A 298 4.09 1.50 -0.02
C PHE A 298 2.76 1.32 -0.76
N SER A 299 2.77 0.62 -1.89
CA SER A 299 1.58 0.34 -2.70
C SER A 299 0.54 -0.49 -1.95
N VAL A 300 0.95 -1.46 -1.12
CA VAL A 300 0.04 -2.20 -0.23
C VAL A 300 -0.55 -1.30 0.86
N GLY A 301 0.20 -0.34 1.37
CA GLY A 301 -0.36 0.70 2.24
C GLY A 301 -1.47 1.49 1.55
N MET A 302 -1.28 1.84 0.28
CA MET A 302 -2.32 2.48 -0.55
C MET A 302 -3.56 1.60 -0.73
N GLN A 303 -3.41 0.28 -0.82
CA GLN A 303 -4.55 -0.65 -0.86
C GLN A 303 -5.43 -0.56 0.39
N GLY A 304 -4.82 -0.39 1.57
CA GLY A 304 -5.56 -0.19 2.83
C GLY A 304 -6.42 1.08 2.79
N ILE A 305 -5.88 2.18 2.30
CA ILE A 305 -6.61 3.45 2.11
C ILE A 305 -7.72 3.26 1.08
N ALA A 306 -7.41 2.64 -0.03
CA ALA A 306 -8.30 2.47 -1.18
C ALA A 306 -9.55 1.61 -0.86
N VAL A 307 -9.38 0.45 -0.20
CA VAL A 307 -10.50 -0.40 0.18
C VAL A 307 -11.35 0.26 1.27
N SER A 308 -10.71 1.05 2.15
CA SER A 308 -11.41 1.87 3.16
C SER A 308 -12.28 2.94 2.52
N GLU A 309 -11.75 3.67 1.53
CA GLU A 309 -12.51 4.66 0.76
C GLU A 309 -13.74 4.03 0.09
N ARG A 310 -13.55 2.87 -0.54
CA ARG A 310 -14.64 2.14 -1.18
C ARG A 310 -15.75 1.76 -0.20
N ALA A 311 -15.37 1.20 0.95
CA ALA A 311 -16.32 0.84 2.01
C ALA A 311 -17.04 2.07 2.58
N TYR A 312 -16.31 3.17 2.77
CA TYR A 312 -16.87 4.43 3.26
C TYR A 312 -17.94 4.99 2.32
N GLN A 313 -17.64 5.08 1.02
CA GLN A 313 -18.60 5.58 0.03
C GLN A 313 -19.89 4.76 0.03
N GLN A 314 -19.80 3.44 0.11
CA GLN A 314 -20.96 2.56 0.16
C GLN A 314 -21.74 2.74 1.46
N ALA A 315 -21.06 2.86 2.61
CA ALA A 315 -21.70 3.10 3.90
C ALA A 315 -22.42 4.44 3.95
N VAL A 316 -21.83 5.53 3.44
CA VAL A 316 -22.46 6.86 3.36
C VAL A 316 -23.71 6.81 2.50
N ALA A 317 -23.63 6.18 1.33
CA ALA A 317 -24.77 6.10 0.44
C ALA A 317 -25.92 5.30 1.06
N PHE A 318 -25.63 4.14 1.68
CA PHE A 318 -26.63 3.37 2.40
C PHE A 318 -27.25 4.18 3.56
N ALA A 319 -26.43 4.88 4.34
CA ALA A 319 -26.90 5.67 5.47
C ALA A 319 -27.82 6.84 5.07
N ARG A 320 -27.66 7.39 3.85
CA ARG A 320 -28.51 8.44 3.28
C ARG A 320 -29.86 7.93 2.77
N GLU A 321 -29.97 6.65 2.46
CA GLU A 321 -31.19 6.04 1.89
C GLU A 321 -32.00 5.25 2.93
N ARG A 322 -31.33 4.56 3.86
CA ARG A 322 -31.98 3.69 4.86
C ARG A 322 -32.71 4.51 5.90
N VAL A 323 -34.02 4.40 5.94
CA VAL A 323 -34.88 5.00 6.98
C VAL A 323 -35.08 4.01 8.12
N GLN A 324 -34.79 4.44 9.37
CA GLN A 324 -35.01 3.64 10.57
C GLN A 324 -35.01 4.54 11.81
N SER A 325 -36.04 4.42 12.64
CA SER A 325 -36.22 5.09 13.93
C SER A 325 -36.29 6.63 13.84
N ARG A 326 -36.81 7.23 14.91
CA ARG A 326 -36.89 8.70 15.10
C ARG A 326 -35.57 9.22 15.67
N PRO A 327 -35.20 10.47 15.41
CA PRO A 327 -34.04 11.10 16.05
C PRO A 327 -34.19 11.12 17.58
N VAL A 328 -33.06 10.87 18.27
CA VAL A 328 -33.04 10.82 19.76
C VAL A 328 -33.27 12.19 20.40
N ASP A 329 -33.02 13.30 19.67
CA ASP A 329 -33.21 14.68 20.09
C ASP A 329 -34.64 15.19 19.90
N GLY A 330 -35.54 14.37 19.34
CA GLY A 330 -36.92 14.71 19.09
C GLY A 330 -37.13 15.73 17.95
N SER A 331 -36.12 16.00 17.13
CA SER A 331 -36.16 16.97 16.01
C SER A 331 -37.18 16.58 14.92
N ALA A 332 -37.58 15.31 14.85
CA ALA A 332 -38.64 14.82 13.96
C ALA A 332 -39.56 13.81 14.64
N ARG A 333 -40.83 13.84 14.26
CA ARG A 333 -41.85 12.86 14.75
C ARG A 333 -41.85 11.59 13.94
N GLU A 334 -41.42 11.64 12.69
CA GLU A 334 -41.29 10.51 11.76
C GLU A 334 -39.90 9.86 11.84
N ALA A 335 -39.80 8.63 11.34
CA ALA A 335 -38.53 8.00 11.15
C ALA A 335 -37.71 8.73 10.09
N VAL A 336 -36.38 8.82 10.30
CA VAL A 336 -35.45 9.53 9.41
C VAL A 336 -34.44 8.55 8.82
N THR A 337 -33.68 8.99 7.82
CA THR A 337 -32.52 8.23 7.33
C THR A 337 -31.48 8.08 8.42
N ILE A 338 -30.82 6.92 8.47
CA ILE A 338 -29.95 6.57 9.61
C ILE A 338 -28.73 7.49 9.73
N ILE A 339 -28.35 8.23 8.69
CA ILE A 339 -27.27 9.23 8.75
C ILE A 339 -27.55 10.36 9.77
N HIS A 340 -28.79 10.56 10.20
CA HIS A 340 -29.16 11.55 11.21
C HIS A 340 -28.88 11.08 12.64
N HIS A 341 -28.67 9.78 12.86
CA HIS A 341 -28.40 9.23 14.19
C HIS A 341 -26.96 9.49 14.64
N PRO A 342 -26.73 9.89 15.90
CA PRO A 342 -25.41 10.25 16.41
C PRO A 342 -24.34 9.15 16.26
N ASP A 343 -24.69 7.89 16.54
CA ASP A 343 -23.71 6.79 16.43
C ASP A 343 -23.36 6.45 14.99
N VAL A 344 -24.33 6.54 14.07
CA VAL A 344 -24.05 6.41 12.62
C VAL A 344 -23.10 7.51 12.15
N LYS A 345 -23.33 8.77 12.58
CA LYS A 345 -22.42 9.88 12.30
C LYS A 345 -21.02 9.61 12.88
N ARG A 346 -20.93 9.11 14.11
CA ARG A 346 -19.64 8.76 14.73
C ARG A 346 -18.90 7.72 13.90
N MET A 347 -19.57 6.65 13.47
CA MET A 347 -18.97 5.61 12.61
C MET A 347 -18.47 6.20 11.28
N LEU A 348 -19.30 6.96 10.58
CA LEU A 348 -18.93 7.58 9.30
C LEU A 348 -17.79 8.61 9.47
N MET A 349 -17.79 9.41 10.53
CA MET A 349 -16.70 10.34 10.83
C MET A 349 -15.39 9.60 11.18
N THR A 350 -15.47 8.47 11.89
CA THR A 350 -14.31 7.62 12.17
C THR A 350 -13.69 7.10 10.87
N MET A 351 -14.52 6.53 9.98
CA MET A 351 -14.08 6.04 8.67
C MET A 351 -13.41 7.16 7.87
N ARG A 352 -14.07 8.31 7.73
CA ARG A 352 -13.58 9.46 6.99
C ARG A 352 -12.24 9.98 7.55
N ALA A 353 -12.17 10.19 8.85
CA ALA A 353 -11.00 10.77 9.49
C ALA A 353 -9.76 9.85 9.40
N LEU A 354 -9.94 8.53 9.52
CA LEU A 354 -8.89 7.54 9.33
C LEU A 354 -8.36 7.54 7.89
N ILE A 355 -9.27 7.57 6.89
CA ILE A 355 -8.92 7.58 5.47
C ILE A 355 -8.16 8.86 5.10
N GLU A 356 -8.70 10.03 5.44
CA GLU A 356 -8.08 11.32 5.10
C GLU A 356 -6.71 11.49 5.78
N GLY A 357 -6.56 11.06 7.04
CA GLY A 357 -5.30 11.08 7.75
C GLY A 357 -4.24 10.17 7.12
N ALA A 358 -4.59 8.91 6.84
CA ALA A 358 -3.68 7.95 6.22
C ALA A 358 -3.29 8.34 4.79
N ARG A 359 -4.25 8.82 3.97
CA ARG A 359 -3.99 9.37 2.63
C ARG A 359 -2.98 10.49 2.66
N SER A 360 -3.16 11.44 3.59
CA SER A 360 -2.25 12.59 3.73
C SER A 360 -0.82 12.15 4.07
N VAL A 361 -0.66 11.19 4.99
CA VAL A 361 0.67 10.63 5.34
C VAL A 361 1.29 9.92 4.13
N ALA A 362 0.52 9.14 3.39
CA ALA A 362 1.01 8.42 2.22
C ALA A 362 1.44 9.37 1.08
N TYR A 363 0.69 10.44 0.82
CA TYR A 363 1.04 11.41 -0.21
C TYR A 363 2.28 12.23 0.16
N VAL A 364 2.45 12.59 1.45
CA VAL A 364 3.68 13.21 1.94
C VAL A 364 4.87 12.25 1.80
N ALA A 365 4.69 10.96 2.06
CA ALA A 365 5.74 9.96 1.82
C ALA A 365 6.09 9.82 0.34
N ALA A 366 5.10 9.88 -0.57
CA ALA A 366 5.34 9.88 -2.02
C ALA A 366 6.17 11.10 -2.45
N ALA A 367 5.83 12.30 -1.98
CA ALA A 367 6.60 13.53 -2.25
C ALA A 367 8.04 13.44 -1.71
N ALA A 368 8.22 12.89 -0.51
CA ALA A 368 9.56 12.66 0.04
C ALA A 368 10.39 11.72 -0.85
N SER A 369 9.76 10.68 -1.44
CA SER A 369 10.41 9.81 -2.42
C SER A 369 10.84 10.58 -3.67
N ASP A 370 9.98 11.44 -4.22
CA ASP A 370 10.29 12.25 -5.40
C ASP A 370 11.48 13.19 -5.14
N ILE A 371 11.48 13.90 -4.00
CA ILE A 371 12.57 14.77 -3.58
C ILE A 371 13.87 13.97 -3.40
N ALA A 372 13.78 12.79 -2.78
CA ALA A 372 14.93 11.93 -2.54
C ALA A 372 15.63 11.47 -3.82
N HIS A 373 14.91 11.36 -4.94
CA HIS A 373 15.48 10.92 -6.22
C HIS A 373 15.91 12.08 -7.12
N GLN A 374 15.23 13.21 -7.08
CA GLN A 374 15.39 14.27 -8.08
C GLN A 374 16.00 15.59 -7.57
N HIS A 375 16.05 15.80 -6.24
CA HIS A 375 16.57 17.08 -5.73
C HIS A 375 18.06 17.25 -6.06
N PRO A 376 18.52 18.43 -6.51
CA PRO A 376 19.92 18.65 -6.87
C PRO A 376 20.88 18.55 -5.68
N ASP A 377 20.46 18.97 -4.49
CA ASP A 377 21.27 18.91 -3.26
C ASP A 377 21.23 17.49 -2.64
N GLU A 378 22.42 16.88 -2.51
CA GLU A 378 22.58 15.54 -1.94
C GLU A 378 22.14 15.43 -0.48
N ALA A 379 22.32 16.48 0.34
CA ALA A 379 21.90 16.45 1.75
C ALA A 379 20.37 16.41 1.85
N VAL A 380 19.68 17.17 0.97
CA VAL A 380 18.20 17.15 0.89
C VAL A 380 17.71 15.78 0.41
N ARG A 381 18.36 15.18 -0.60
CA ARG A 381 18.03 13.81 -1.04
C ARG A 381 18.16 12.80 0.08
N LYS A 382 19.27 12.80 0.82
CA LYS A 382 19.50 11.87 1.95
C LYS A 382 18.47 12.05 3.05
N GLN A 383 18.14 13.29 3.41
CA GLN A 383 17.13 13.58 4.42
C GLN A 383 15.74 13.06 4.01
N ASN A 384 15.33 13.29 2.77
CA ASN A 384 14.03 12.84 2.27
C ASN A 384 13.99 11.33 2.05
N MET A 385 15.08 10.69 1.66
CA MET A 385 15.16 9.23 1.62
C MET A 385 14.98 8.62 2.99
N ALA A 386 15.63 9.17 4.02
CA ALA A 386 15.48 8.70 5.40
C ALA A 386 14.03 8.88 5.90
N LEU A 387 13.39 10.00 5.57
CA LEU A 387 11.97 10.25 5.87
C LEU A 387 11.07 9.25 5.15
N TYR A 388 11.23 9.06 3.84
CA TYR A 388 10.45 8.10 3.05
C TYR A 388 10.58 6.68 3.62
N GLU A 389 11.81 6.23 3.86
CA GLU A 389 12.07 4.91 4.43
C GLU A 389 11.48 4.72 5.82
N PHE A 390 11.44 5.77 6.64
CA PHE A 390 10.79 5.75 7.96
C PHE A 390 9.27 5.64 7.84
N LEU A 391 8.68 6.35 6.87
CA LEU A 391 7.23 6.36 6.66
C LEU A 391 6.69 5.07 6.00
N VAL A 392 7.46 4.38 5.16
CA VAL A 392 6.99 3.18 4.44
C VAL A 392 6.39 2.11 5.37
N PRO A 393 7.03 1.67 6.46
CA PRO A 393 6.41 0.70 7.38
C PRO A 393 5.17 1.25 8.09
N VAL A 394 5.10 2.56 8.34
CA VAL A 394 3.90 3.21 8.90
C VAL A 394 2.77 3.22 7.87
N VAL A 395 3.04 3.66 6.63
CA VAL A 395 2.06 3.66 5.54
C VAL A 395 1.54 2.25 5.32
N LYS A 396 2.41 1.25 5.21
CA LYS A 396 1.97 -0.15 5.03
C LYS A 396 1.22 -0.68 6.24
N GLY A 397 1.83 -0.64 7.41
CA GLY A 397 1.29 -1.28 8.61
C GLY A 397 0.03 -0.59 9.13
N TRP A 398 0.05 0.73 9.27
CA TRP A 398 -1.09 1.51 9.76
C TRP A 398 -2.28 1.48 8.80
N SER A 399 -2.05 1.75 7.50
CA SER A 399 -3.16 1.82 6.54
C SER A 399 -3.83 0.47 6.32
N THR A 400 -3.10 -0.63 6.41
CA THR A 400 -3.68 -1.97 6.28
C THR A 400 -4.45 -2.40 7.53
N GLU A 401 -3.96 -2.08 8.74
CA GLU A 401 -4.70 -2.35 9.99
C GLU A 401 -5.98 -1.51 10.06
N LEU A 402 -5.91 -0.19 9.82
CA LEU A 402 -7.11 0.64 9.86
C LEU A 402 -8.16 0.21 8.83
N SER A 403 -7.76 -0.43 7.73
CA SER A 403 -8.71 -0.89 6.72
C SER A 403 -9.64 -2.00 7.25
N ILE A 404 -9.17 -2.80 8.19
CA ILE A 404 -10.00 -3.80 8.88
C ILE A 404 -11.07 -3.11 9.71
N ASP A 405 -10.69 -2.10 10.49
CA ASP A 405 -11.62 -1.32 11.32
C ASP A 405 -12.64 -0.58 10.45
N VAL A 406 -12.17 0.11 9.40
CA VAL A 406 -13.04 0.89 8.51
C VAL A 406 -14.02 0.00 7.75
N THR A 407 -13.57 -1.11 7.18
CA THR A 407 -14.47 -2.02 6.44
C THR A 407 -15.45 -2.74 7.38
N SER A 408 -15.04 -3.06 8.61
CA SER A 408 -15.91 -3.57 9.66
C SER A 408 -16.99 -2.55 10.05
N LEU A 409 -16.62 -1.28 10.23
CA LEU A 409 -17.60 -0.19 10.44
C LEU A 409 -18.54 -0.04 9.24
N GLY A 410 -18.05 -0.24 8.02
CA GLY A 410 -18.88 -0.28 6.81
C GLY A 410 -19.99 -1.35 6.91
N VAL A 411 -19.64 -2.57 7.31
CA VAL A 411 -20.61 -3.64 7.57
C VAL A 411 -21.58 -3.23 8.69
N GLN A 412 -21.06 -2.64 9.77
CA GLN A 412 -21.88 -2.20 10.92
C GLN A 412 -22.91 -1.13 10.53
N VAL A 413 -22.53 -0.14 9.72
CA VAL A 413 -23.45 0.91 9.22
C VAL A 413 -24.63 0.29 8.42
N HIS A 414 -24.37 -0.77 7.66
CA HIS A 414 -25.43 -1.49 6.92
C HIS A 414 -26.33 -2.34 7.83
N GLY A 415 -25.96 -2.57 9.10
CA GLY A 415 -26.70 -3.46 10.02
C GLY A 415 -26.78 -4.89 9.48
N GLY A 416 -27.91 -5.56 9.65
CA GLY A 416 -28.11 -6.94 9.15
C GLY A 416 -27.87 -7.08 7.64
N MET A 417 -28.15 -6.04 6.86
CA MET A 417 -27.88 -6.04 5.41
C MET A 417 -26.37 -6.05 5.09
N GLY A 418 -25.52 -5.54 5.98
CA GLY A 418 -24.07 -5.61 5.82
C GLY A 418 -23.49 -7.02 5.92
N PHE A 419 -24.21 -7.92 6.60
CA PHE A 419 -23.84 -9.34 6.71
C PHE A 419 -24.31 -10.18 5.52
N ILE A 420 -25.17 -9.63 4.67
CA ILE A 420 -25.70 -10.28 3.47
C ILE A 420 -24.77 -10.01 2.29
N GLU A 421 -24.28 -11.09 1.66
CA GLU A 421 -23.30 -11.01 0.56
C GLU A 421 -23.78 -10.14 -0.61
N GLU A 422 -25.06 -10.19 -0.96
CA GLU A 422 -25.66 -9.49 -2.09
C GLU A 422 -25.57 -7.97 -1.97
N THR A 423 -25.45 -7.42 -0.77
CA THR A 423 -25.26 -5.97 -0.56
C THR A 423 -23.87 -5.48 -0.93
N GLY A 424 -22.87 -6.37 -0.95
CA GLY A 424 -21.49 -6.07 -1.30
C GLY A 424 -20.64 -5.47 -0.19
N ALA A 425 -21.21 -5.06 0.96
CA ALA A 425 -20.44 -4.51 2.07
C ALA A 425 -19.48 -5.53 2.68
N ALA A 426 -19.90 -6.79 2.78
CA ALA A 426 -19.09 -7.90 3.28
C ALA A 426 -17.85 -8.16 2.42
N GLN A 427 -17.92 -7.94 1.10
CA GLN A 427 -16.77 -8.11 0.19
C GLN A 427 -15.60 -7.22 0.60
N HIS A 428 -15.83 -5.94 0.92
CA HIS A 428 -14.76 -5.02 1.30
C HIS A 428 -14.03 -5.48 2.57
N TYR A 429 -14.76 -6.01 3.55
CA TYR A 429 -14.18 -6.56 4.77
C TYR A 429 -13.35 -7.83 4.50
N ARG A 430 -13.87 -8.73 3.64
CA ARG A 430 -13.14 -9.94 3.24
C ARG A 430 -11.87 -9.61 2.44
N ASP A 431 -11.96 -8.67 1.52
CA ASP A 431 -10.84 -8.24 0.69
C ASP A 431 -9.75 -7.51 1.52
N ALA A 432 -10.15 -6.70 2.50
CA ALA A 432 -9.21 -6.00 3.37
C ALA A 432 -8.38 -6.95 4.24
N ARG A 433 -8.90 -8.13 4.59
CA ARG A 433 -8.28 -8.99 5.62
C ARG A 433 -6.89 -9.49 5.26
N ILE A 434 -6.55 -9.60 3.97
CA ILE A 434 -5.22 -10.04 3.53
C ILE A 434 -4.14 -8.94 3.67
N LEU A 435 -4.54 -7.66 3.65
CA LEU A 435 -3.61 -6.54 3.56
C LEU A 435 -2.61 -6.45 4.72
N PRO A 436 -2.98 -6.69 5.99
CA PRO A 436 -2.01 -6.74 7.09
C PRO A 436 -1.19 -8.04 7.14
N ILE A 437 -1.42 -9.00 6.23
CA ILE A 437 -0.75 -10.31 6.24
C ILE A 437 0.35 -10.38 5.17
N TYR A 438 0.03 -10.09 3.90
CA TYR A 438 0.97 -10.26 2.80
C TYR A 438 1.96 -9.08 2.65
N GLU A 439 3.01 -9.24 1.85
CA GLU A 439 4.11 -8.28 1.65
C GLU A 439 4.76 -7.83 2.97
N GLY A 440 4.89 -8.77 3.88
CA GLY A 440 5.33 -8.57 5.25
C GLY A 440 4.17 -8.21 6.18
N THR A 441 3.95 -9.06 7.18
CA THR A 441 2.89 -8.86 8.18
C THR A 441 3.04 -7.54 8.93
N THR A 442 2.00 -7.12 9.64
CA THR A 442 2.05 -5.93 10.52
C THR A 442 3.23 -6.01 11.48
N ALA A 443 3.51 -7.18 12.05
CA ALA A 443 4.66 -7.36 12.95
C ALA A 443 6.01 -7.16 12.21
N ILE A 444 6.13 -7.60 10.96
CA ILE A 444 7.35 -7.37 10.15
C ILE A 444 7.56 -5.87 9.89
N GLN A 445 6.49 -5.12 9.60
CA GLN A 445 6.56 -3.65 9.45
C GLN A 445 6.94 -2.99 10.77
N ALA A 446 6.33 -3.42 11.87
CA ALA A 446 6.61 -2.88 13.21
C ALA A 446 8.05 -3.17 13.65
N ASN A 447 8.56 -4.37 13.39
CA ASN A 447 9.93 -4.75 13.70
C ASN A 447 10.95 -3.99 12.83
N ASP A 448 10.60 -3.71 11.56
CA ASP A 448 11.41 -2.85 10.67
C ASP A 448 11.46 -1.41 11.21
N LEU A 449 10.30 -0.86 11.62
CA LEU A 449 10.21 0.46 12.24
C LEU A 449 11.06 0.57 13.51
N VAL A 450 10.99 -0.43 14.39
CA VAL A 450 11.81 -0.46 15.62
C VAL A 450 13.30 -0.59 15.29
N GLY A 451 13.70 -1.67 14.62
CA GLY A 451 15.11 -2.03 14.49
C GLY A 451 15.87 -1.18 13.47
N ARG A 452 15.32 -1.03 12.26
CA ARG A 452 16.02 -0.40 11.13
C ARG A 452 15.75 1.09 11.01
N LYS A 453 14.60 1.57 11.49
CA LYS A 453 14.19 2.98 11.29
C LYS A 453 14.31 3.80 12.56
N THR A 454 14.29 3.20 13.76
CA THR A 454 14.40 3.92 15.02
C THR A 454 15.73 3.63 15.76
N VAL A 455 16.05 2.35 15.99
CA VAL A 455 17.26 1.99 16.76
C VAL A 455 18.54 2.33 16.00
N ARG A 456 18.56 2.06 14.68
CA ARG A 456 19.76 2.19 13.85
C ARG A 456 20.29 3.62 13.77
N ASP A 457 19.41 4.62 13.71
CA ASP A 457 19.78 6.04 13.67
C ASP A 457 19.69 6.73 15.05
N GLY A 458 19.45 5.95 16.11
CA GLY A 458 19.26 6.47 17.45
C GLY A 458 18.00 7.33 17.59
N GLY A 459 17.01 7.18 16.73
CA GLY A 459 15.75 7.94 16.74
C GLY A 459 15.84 9.33 16.08
N ALA A 460 16.85 9.58 15.28
CA ALA A 460 17.07 10.93 14.70
C ALA A 460 15.93 11.36 13.78
N VAL A 461 15.48 10.49 12.87
CA VAL A 461 14.36 10.80 11.96
C VAL A 461 13.06 11.02 12.73
N ALA A 462 12.76 10.17 13.72
CA ALA A 462 11.56 10.32 14.55
C ALA A 462 11.55 11.67 15.29
N ARG A 463 12.70 12.10 15.86
CA ARG A 463 12.81 13.41 16.50
C ARG A 463 12.68 14.57 15.53
N ALA A 464 13.20 14.45 14.31
CA ALA A 464 13.03 15.47 13.29
C ALA A 464 11.54 15.64 12.91
N ILE A 465 10.79 14.55 12.83
CA ILE A 465 9.32 14.60 12.63
C ILE A 465 8.65 15.26 13.83
N CYS A 466 9.02 14.91 15.06
CA CYS A 466 8.47 15.54 16.27
C CYS A 466 8.71 17.07 16.28
N SER A 467 9.85 17.55 15.80
CA SER A 467 10.11 18.99 15.66
C SER A 467 9.15 19.67 14.68
N GLN A 468 8.87 19.05 13.53
CA GLN A 468 7.89 19.57 12.57
C GLN A 468 6.45 19.54 13.12
N ILE A 469 6.11 18.53 13.93
CA ILE A 469 4.84 18.48 14.63
C ILE A 469 4.72 19.66 15.61
N ALA A 470 5.77 19.99 16.35
CA ALA A 470 5.78 21.12 17.27
C ALA A 470 5.59 22.48 16.56
N GLU A 471 6.10 22.64 15.34
CA GLU A 471 5.83 23.83 14.49
C GLU A 471 4.34 23.93 14.14
N THR A 472 3.71 22.81 13.79
CA THR A 472 2.27 22.75 13.52
C THR A 472 1.44 23.05 14.77
N GLU A 473 1.85 22.55 15.95
CA GLU A 473 1.22 22.88 17.24
C GLU A 473 1.24 24.39 17.51
N ALA A 474 2.39 25.04 17.28
CA ALA A 474 2.53 26.48 17.45
C ALA A 474 1.61 27.27 16.50
N ALA A 475 1.55 26.85 15.24
CA ALA A 475 0.67 27.47 14.23
C ALA A 475 -0.83 27.31 14.56
N LEU A 476 -1.25 26.14 15.06
CA LEU A 476 -2.63 25.92 15.52
C LEU A 476 -2.98 26.80 16.72
N GLY A 477 -2.06 26.93 17.68
CA GLY A 477 -2.25 27.78 18.85
C GLY A 477 -2.37 29.26 18.52
N ALA A 478 -1.75 29.71 17.43
CA ALA A 478 -1.82 31.10 16.97
C ALA A 478 -3.17 31.49 16.34
N GLN A 479 -4.04 30.51 15.98
CA GLN A 479 -5.32 30.81 15.30
C GLN A 479 -6.38 31.44 16.20
N GLY A 480 -6.30 31.27 17.54
CA GLY A 480 -7.31 31.79 18.48
C GLY A 480 -8.68 31.12 18.39
N ASP A 481 -8.83 30.05 17.62
CA ASP A 481 -10.04 29.27 17.43
C ASP A 481 -10.07 28.07 18.40
N ALA A 482 -11.23 27.78 18.99
CA ALA A 482 -11.38 26.74 20.00
C ALA A 482 -11.12 25.33 19.44
N ALA A 483 -11.51 25.06 18.19
CA ALA A 483 -11.27 23.78 17.56
C ALA A 483 -9.76 23.60 17.24
N CYS A 484 -9.08 24.66 16.80
CA CYS A 484 -7.61 24.65 16.62
C CYS A 484 -6.89 24.40 17.94
N ALA A 485 -7.32 25.04 19.04
CA ALA A 485 -6.76 24.82 20.36
C ALA A 485 -6.95 23.37 20.86
N ALA A 486 -8.10 22.75 20.56
CA ALA A 486 -8.38 21.36 20.89
C ALA A 486 -7.47 20.41 20.09
N VAL A 487 -7.28 20.64 18.79
CA VAL A 487 -6.37 19.85 17.94
C VAL A 487 -4.92 20.03 18.41
N GLN A 488 -4.49 21.26 18.71
CA GLN A 488 -3.17 21.56 19.27
C GLN A 488 -2.88 20.74 20.54
N ALA A 489 -3.82 20.73 21.48
CA ALA A 489 -3.64 20.04 22.77
C ALA A 489 -3.45 18.53 22.58
N GLN A 490 -4.27 17.89 21.73
CA GLN A 490 -4.17 16.47 21.44
C GLN A 490 -2.92 16.13 20.62
N LEU A 491 -2.52 17.00 19.69
CA LEU A 491 -1.31 16.80 18.89
C LEU A 491 -0.06 16.88 19.76
N ARG A 492 0.00 17.83 20.70
CA ARG A 492 1.07 17.92 21.70
C ARG A 492 1.17 16.65 22.53
N GLN A 493 0.05 16.17 23.06
CA GLN A 493 0.03 14.92 23.83
C GLN A 493 0.52 13.73 23.02
N GLY A 494 0.10 13.65 21.73
CA GLY A 494 0.55 12.63 20.80
C GLY A 494 2.06 12.68 20.53
N ARG A 495 2.61 13.89 20.29
CA ARG A 495 4.06 14.09 20.09
C ARG A 495 4.85 13.70 21.33
N GLU A 496 4.45 14.15 22.51
CA GLU A 496 5.12 13.82 23.77
C GLU A 496 5.08 12.31 24.05
N ALA A 497 3.96 11.64 23.75
CA ALA A 497 3.86 10.18 23.83
C ALA A 497 4.84 9.49 22.86
N LEU A 498 4.94 9.99 21.63
CA LEU A 498 5.87 9.46 20.63
C LEU A 498 7.33 9.66 21.04
N GLU A 499 7.70 10.85 21.52
CA GLU A 499 9.06 11.14 22.02
C GLU A 499 9.46 10.21 23.17
N ALA A 500 8.53 9.96 24.11
CA ALA A 500 8.76 9.04 25.22
C ALA A 500 8.98 7.59 24.74
N VAL A 501 8.19 7.14 23.75
CA VAL A 501 8.33 5.81 23.16
C VAL A 501 9.62 5.68 22.37
N VAL A 502 9.99 6.66 21.55
CA VAL A 502 11.26 6.66 20.80
C VAL A 502 12.45 6.56 21.76
N LYS A 503 12.42 7.33 22.84
CA LYS A 503 13.45 7.26 23.91
C LYS A 503 13.52 5.86 24.51
N PHE A 504 12.38 5.28 24.93
CA PHE A 504 12.29 3.93 25.47
C PHE A 504 12.88 2.89 24.51
N VAL A 505 12.50 2.92 23.25
CA VAL A 505 12.98 2.00 22.21
C VAL A 505 14.50 2.09 22.04
N VAL A 506 15.04 3.30 21.91
CA VAL A 506 16.49 3.52 21.72
C VAL A 506 17.30 3.06 22.93
N GLU A 507 16.84 3.36 24.14
CA GLU A 507 17.54 3.04 25.38
C GLU A 507 17.50 1.55 25.73
N ASN A 508 16.41 0.84 25.37
CA ASN A 508 16.16 -0.53 25.85
C ASN A 508 16.32 -1.63 24.78
N ALA A 509 16.42 -1.30 23.49
CA ALA A 509 16.47 -2.31 22.43
C ALA A 509 17.59 -3.35 22.56
N LYS A 510 18.72 -3.01 23.21
CA LYS A 510 19.84 -3.91 23.45
C LYS A 510 19.78 -4.61 24.80
N THR A 511 19.20 -3.99 25.82
CA THR A 511 19.17 -4.49 27.20
C THR A 511 17.93 -5.31 27.51
N ASP A 512 16.80 -4.96 26.91
CA ASP A 512 15.52 -5.69 27.02
C ASP A 512 14.79 -5.72 25.66
N PRO A 513 15.30 -6.47 24.68
CA PRO A 513 14.67 -6.56 23.36
C PRO A 513 13.26 -7.11 23.42
N ASN A 514 12.95 -8.05 24.33
CA ASN A 514 11.62 -8.62 24.45
C ASN A 514 10.56 -7.57 24.82
N ALA A 515 10.85 -6.69 25.78
CA ALA A 515 9.95 -5.59 26.15
C ALA A 515 9.74 -4.62 24.97
N VAL A 516 10.81 -4.24 24.26
CA VAL A 516 10.74 -3.34 23.11
C VAL A 516 9.92 -3.93 21.98
N PHE A 517 10.18 -5.19 21.61
CA PHE A 517 9.47 -5.84 20.49
C PHE A 517 8.05 -6.28 20.83
N ALA A 518 7.72 -6.53 22.11
CA ALA A 518 6.34 -6.67 22.56
C ALA A 518 5.50 -5.41 22.30
N GLY A 519 6.14 -4.23 22.39
CA GLY A 519 5.53 -2.93 22.08
C GLY A 519 5.59 -2.51 20.61
N SER A 520 6.16 -3.31 19.69
CA SER A 520 6.44 -2.89 18.30
C SER A 520 5.18 -2.53 17.50
N VAL A 521 4.14 -3.36 17.53
CA VAL A 521 2.87 -3.12 16.81
C VAL A 521 2.11 -1.92 17.41
N PRO A 522 1.96 -1.79 18.74
CA PRO A 522 1.45 -0.56 19.35
C PRO A 522 2.26 0.70 19.00
N TYR A 523 3.59 0.63 18.88
CA TYR A 523 4.42 1.74 18.43
C TYR A 523 4.12 2.14 16.98
N LEU A 524 4.00 1.19 16.09
CA LEU A 524 3.58 1.44 14.71
C LEU A 524 2.21 2.12 14.66
N LYS A 525 1.25 1.67 15.47
CA LYS A 525 -0.08 2.30 15.61
C LYS A 525 0.03 3.72 16.14
N LEU A 526 0.87 3.96 17.14
CA LEU A 526 1.12 5.30 17.69
C LEU A 526 1.67 6.25 16.62
N CYS A 527 2.67 5.82 15.85
CA CYS A 527 3.18 6.57 14.69
C CYS A 527 2.07 6.90 13.70
N GLY A 528 1.25 5.91 13.32
CA GLY A 528 0.14 6.10 12.40
C GLY A 528 -0.87 7.15 12.88
N ILE A 529 -1.28 7.07 14.14
CA ILE A 529 -2.21 8.01 14.75
C ILE A 529 -1.60 9.42 14.84
N VAL A 530 -0.36 9.55 15.32
CA VAL A 530 0.28 10.85 15.50
C VAL A 530 0.56 11.53 14.18
N PHE A 531 1.05 10.80 13.18
CA PHE A 531 1.35 11.37 11.86
C PHE A 531 0.08 11.74 11.09
N SER A 532 -0.98 10.91 11.17
CA SER A 532 -2.29 11.25 10.62
C SER A 532 -2.87 12.50 11.29
N GLY A 533 -2.80 12.58 12.62
CA GLY A 533 -3.23 13.76 13.38
C GLY A 533 -2.46 15.02 13.02
N TRP A 534 -1.13 14.90 12.83
CA TRP A 534 -0.28 15.98 12.36
C TRP A 534 -0.71 16.50 10.98
N GLN A 535 -0.87 15.60 10.00
CA GLN A 535 -1.29 16.01 8.65
C GLN A 535 -2.70 16.61 8.63
N LEU A 536 -3.62 16.09 9.44
CA LEU A 536 -4.95 16.68 9.59
C LEU A 536 -4.91 18.05 10.30
N GLY A 537 -3.98 18.27 11.24
CA GLY A 537 -3.71 19.58 11.83
C GLY A 537 -3.23 20.60 10.79
N ARG A 538 -2.33 20.19 9.88
CA ARG A 538 -1.91 21.01 8.73
C ARG A 538 -3.09 21.30 7.79
N ALA A 539 -3.89 20.28 7.49
CA ALA A 539 -5.09 20.42 6.68
C ALA A 539 -6.09 21.44 7.29
N MET A 540 -6.23 21.44 8.63
CA MET A 540 -7.08 22.38 9.35
C MET A 540 -6.59 23.83 9.20
N LEU A 541 -5.27 24.07 9.29
CA LEU A 541 -4.68 25.39 9.07
C LEU A 541 -4.97 25.93 7.67
N VAL A 542 -4.78 25.11 6.65
CA VAL A 542 -5.12 25.45 5.27
C VAL A 542 -6.62 25.73 5.13
N ALA A 543 -7.44 24.86 5.70
CA ALA A 543 -8.90 25.00 5.62
C ALA A 543 -9.41 26.28 6.29
N GLN A 544 -8.82 26.68 7.41
CA GLN A 544 -9.14 27.98 8.04
C GLN A 544 -8.79 29.16 7.13
N ALA A 545 -7.62 29.12 6.50
CA ALA A 545 -7.15 30.19 5.61
C ALA A 545 -7.99 30.32 4.33
N LYS A 546 -8.43 29.19 3.75
CA LYS A 546 -9.16 29.12 2.47
C LYS A 546 -10.68 28.96 2.63
N ARG A 547 -11.20 29.05 3.84
CA ARG A 547 -12.62 28.75 4.15
C ARG A 547 -13.61 29.50 3.27
N ALA A 548 -13.30 30.76 2.92
CA ALA A 548 -14.17 31.59 2.08
C ALA A 548 -14.28 31.12 0.62
N GLU A 549 -13.29 30.36 0.11
CA GLU A 549 -13.27 29.88 -1.28
C GLU A 549 -14.31 28.76 -1.51
N ASP A 550 -14.47 27.85 -0.53
CA ASP A 550 -15.47 26.78 -0.53
C ASP A 550 -15.81 26.39 0.91
N PRO A 551 -16.75 27.11 1.54
CA PRO A 551 -17.10 26.87 2.95
C PRO A 551 -17.49 25.42 3.23
N SER A 552 -18.25 24.77 2.34
CA SER A 552 -18.72 23.40 2.55
C SER A 552 -17.56 22.38 2.62
N PHE A 553 -16.60 22.52 1.74
CA PHE A 553 -15.43 21.64 1.71
C PHE A 553 -14.50 21.87 2.90
N TYR A 554 -14.15 23.12 3.16
CA TYR A 554 -13.19 23.45 4.21
C TYR A 554 -13.76 23.30 5.62
N ASP A 555 -15.07 23.56 5.85
CA ASP A 555 -15.74 23.23 7.10
C ASP A 555 -15.69 21.73 7.40
N ALA A 556 -15.87 20.91 6.37
CA ALA A 556 -15.75 19.46 6.53
C ALA A 556 -14.30 19.03 6.88
N LYS A 557 -13.26 19.67 6.32
CA LYS A 557 -11.85 19.43 6.71
C LYS A 557 -11.59 19.81 8.16
N ILE A 558 -12.05 20.96 8.60
CA ILE A 558 -11.94 21.42 9.99
C ILE A 558 -12.62 20.42 10.94
N ALA A 559 -13.86 20.02 10.63
CA ALA A 559 -14.61 19.06 11.43
C ALA A 559 -13.91 17.69 11.49
N THR A 560 -13.34 17.23 10.38
CA THR A 560 -12.62 15.95 10.29
C THR A 560 -11.36 15.98 11.16
N ALA A 561 -10.56 17.03 11.09
CA ALA A 561 -9.36 17.19 11.92
C ALA A 561 -9.70 17.25 13.41
N HIS A 562 -10.73 18.02 13.78
CA HIS A 562 -11.20 18.13 15.16
C HIS A 562 -11.71 16.78 15.68
N PHE A 563 -12.52 16.05 14.89
CA PHE A 563 -12.99 14.72 15.25
C PHE A 563 -11.84 13.75 15.45
N PHE A 564 -10.86 13.71 14.53
CA PHE A 564 -9.69 12.84 14.65
C PHE A 564 -8.93 13.10 15.95
N ALA A 565 -8.70 14.37 16.27
CA ALA A 565 -7.99 14.76 17.48
C ALA A 565 -8.69 14.23 18.75
N GLN A 566 -10.02 14.37 18.85
CA GLN A 566 -10.77 14.01 20.05
C GLN A 566 -11.06 12.51 20.16
N HIS A 567 -11.22 11.79 19.06
CA HIS A 567 -11.65 10.39 19.08
C HIS A 567 -10.53 9.38 18.81
N ILE A 568 -9.48 9.79 18.09
CA ILE A 568 -8.42 8.88 17.63
C ILE A 568 -7.07 9.26 18.24
N LEU A 569 -6.61 10.50 18.08
CA LEU A 569 -5.34 10.96 18.58
C LEU A 569 -5.26 10.93 20.12
N SER A 570 -6.39 11.12 20.80
CA SER A 570 -6.53 10.97 22.26
C SER A 570 -6.09 9.60 22.80
N GLN A 571 -5.99 8.57 21.96
CA GLN A 571 -5.53 7.22 22.34
C GLN A 571 -4.00 7.15 22.56
N SER A 572 -3.25 8.19 22.19
CA SER A 572 -1.78 8.20 22.25
C SER A 572 -1.21 7.92 23.64
N ALA A 573 -1.86 8.44 24.70
CA ALA A 573 -1.44 8.21 26.08
C ALA A 573 -1.54 6.73 26.49
N SER A 574 -2.64 6.06 26.11
CA SER A 574 -2.86 4.63 26.41
C SER A 574 -1.86 3.75 25.62
N LEU A 575 -1.59 4.11 24.35
CA LEU A 575 -0.59 3.39 23.55
C LEU A 575 0.80 3.55 24.14
N ARG A 576 1.19 4.78 24.56
CA ARG A 576 2.46 5.00 25.27
C ARG A 576 2.59 4.09 26.49
N ALA A 577 1.57 4.04 27.34
CA ALA A 577 1.58 3.20 28.54
C ALA A 577 1.72 1.70 28.17
N ALA A 578 0.97 1.21 27.19
CA ALA A 578 1.06 -0.16 26.73
C ALA A 578 2.45 -0.52 26.17
N ILE A 579 3.14 0.41 25.51
CA ILE A 579 4.47 0.19 24.94
C ILE A 579 5.54 0.20 26.01
N VAL A 580 5.53 1.22 26.88
CA VAL A 580 6.61 1.44 27.86
C VAL A 580 6.48 0.48 29.05
N ASP A 581 5.26 0.21 29.49
CA ASP A 581 5.00 -0.54 30.72
C ASP A 581 4.47 -1.96 30.44
N GLY A 582 4.10 -2.29 29.18
CA GLY A 582 3.40 -3.52 28.81
C GLY A 582 4.30 -4.72 28.48
N GLY A 583 5.63 -4.58 28.49
CA GLY A 583 6.56 -5.64 28.08
C GLY A 583 6.49 -6.88 29.01
N ALA A 584 6.63 -6.68 30.31
CA ALA A 584 6.63 -7.77 31.29
C ALA A 584 5.29 -8.56 31.32
N PRO A 585 4.11 -7.92 31.34
CA PRO A 585 2.84 -8.66 31.23
C PRO A 585 2.69 -9.45 29.92
N THR A 586 3.20 -8.94 28.79
CA THR A 586 3.09 -9.61 27.48
C THR A 586 3.85 -10.95 27.45
N THR A 587 4.98 -11.03 28.16
CA THR A 587 5.86 -12.21 28.19
C THR A 587 5.72 -13.06 29.46
N ALA A 588 4.70 -12.82 30.28
CA ALA A 588 4.54 -13.46 31.58
C ALA A 588 4.18 -14.95 31.50
N LEU A 589 3.43 -15.37 30.47
CA LEU A 589 3.00 -16.77 30.32
C LEU A 589 4.06 -17.61 29.59
N SER A 590 4.30 -18.81 30.10
CA SER A 590 5.06 -19.83 29.38
C SER A 590 4.22 -20.40 28.20
N PRO A 591 4.85 -21.00 27.17
CA PRO A 591 4.10 -21.59 26.06
C PRO A 591 3.02 -22.60 26.45
N ASP A 592 3.22 -23.32 27.55
CA ASP A 592 2.28 -24.34 28.04
C ASP A 592 1.06 -23.75 28.79
N GLN A 593 1.06 -22.43 29.02
CA GLN A 593 -0.05 -21.73 29.70
C GLN A 593 -1.03 -21.06 28.71
N PHE A 594 -0.74 -21.10 27.40
CA PHE A 594 -1.67 -20.72 26.33
C PHE A 594 -2.56 -21.93 25.92
#